data_2c1bb1a7ab2bdfc5465e4f81368855a4
#
_entry.id   2c1bb1a7ab2bdfc5465e4f81368855a4
#
_cell.length_a   1.000
_cell.length_b   1.000
_cell.length_c   1.000
_cell.angle_alpha   90.00
_cell.angle_beta   90.00
_cell.angle_gamma   90.00
#
_symmetry.space_group_name_H-M   'P 1'
#
loop_
_entity.id
_entity.type
_entity.pdbx_description
1 polymer ?
#
loop_
_entity_poly.entity_id
_entity_poly.type
_entity_poly.pdbx_seq_one_letter_code
_entity_poly.pdbx_strand_id
1 'polypeptide(L)'
;ARRTLIQYHGGDAVVIPNGVNVGPFADAPKDDPRFLGTDEAPTISFLGRLDEPRKGLRVLADAIPTVLESVPRARFLIAGRGQAQEIREELARFGDSVVFLGGVSDEDKAAMLASASCYVAPQTGGESFGIVLVEAMAAGTRVIASDLKAFSDVLGEGRYGALFRNEDGGDLARVIIDTLQDAAAAQARVQAASQVVGRYDWSAVTDEVLDVYDMALSTAHTRVA
;
A
#
# COMPACT_ATOMS: atom_id res chain seq x y z
N ALA A 1 -16.08 -1.59 11.62
CA ALA A 1 -16.38 -0.59 12.67
C ALA A 1 -17.87 -0.21 12.69
N ARG A 2 -18.45 0.47 11.64
CA ARG A 2 -19.87 0.92 11.66
C ARG A 2 -20.85 -0.23 11.94
N ARG A 3 -20.72 -1.37 11.24
CA ARG A 3 -21.58 -2.56 11.45
C ARG A 3 -21.52 -3.08 12.89
N THR A 4 -20.33 -3.12 13.47
CA THR A 4 -20.13 -3.55 14.87
C THR A 4 -20.77 -2.56 15.84
N LEU A 5 -20.61 -1.25 15.62
CA LEU A 5 -21.24 -0.22 16.43
C LEU A 5 -22.78 -0.36 16.42
N ILE A 6 -23.37 -0.44 15.23
CA ILE A 6 -24.82 -0.58 15.07
C ILE A 6 -25.33 -1.85 15.76
N GLN A 7 -24.61 -2.97 15.60
CA GLN A 7 -25.02 -4.26 16.14
C GLN A 7 -25.01 -4.31 17.67
N TYR A 8 -24.01 -3.68 18.33
CA TYR A 8 -23.79 -3.83 19.78
C TYR A 8 -24.22 -2.61 20.61
N HIS A 9 -24.30 -1.44 20.01
CA HIS A 9 -24.57 -0.19 20.76
C HIS A 9 -25.79 0.57 20.25
N GLY A 10 -26.38 0.15 19.14
CA GLY A 10 -27.46 0.88 18.49
C GLY A 10 -27.00 2.25 17.92
N GLY A 11 -27.92 2.96 17.26
CA GLY A 11 -27.62 4.25 16.63
C GLY A 11 -27.00 4.12 15.24
N ASP A 12 -26.62 5.24 14.65
CA ASP A 12 -25.96 5.33 13.35
C ASP A 12 -24.59 5.99 13.50
N ALA A 13 -23.70 5.78 12.51
CA ALA A 13 -22.38 6.33 12.50
C ALA A 13 -21.96 6.70 11.07
N VAL A 14 -21.36 7.86 10.93
CA VAL A 14 -20.66 8.24 9.70
C VAL A 14 -19.28 7.59 9.72
N VAL A 15 -18.91 6.98 8.60
CA VAL A 15 -17.57 6.38 8.44
C VAL A 15 -16.69 7.40 7.74
N ILE A 16 -15.70 7.89 8.45
CA ILE A 16 -14.67 8.79 7.94
C ILE A 16 -13.38 7.99 7.80
N PRO A 17 -12.68 8.05 6.66
CA PRO A 17 -11.41 7.34 6.47
C PRO A 17 -10.31 7.92 7.36
N ASN A 18 -9.19 7.20 7.48
CA ASN A 18 -7.99 7.78 8.08
C ASN A 18 -7.44 8.88 7.16
N GLY A 19 -7.04 10.00 7.75
CA GLY A 19 -6.27 11.02 7.08
C GLY A 19 -4.81 10.60 6.85
N VAL A 20 -4.26 11.02 5.74
CA VAL A 20 -2.85 10.83 5.35
C VAL A 20 -2.28 12.18 4.91
N ASN A 21 -1.03 12.46 5.23
CA ASN A 21 -0.34 13.61 4.66
C ASN A 21 0.12 13.26 3.24
N VAL A 22 -0.67 13.62 2.24
CA VAL A 22 -0.47 13.23 0.84
C VAL A 22 0.68 14.00 0.18
N GLY A 23 0.88 15.27 0.55
CA GLY A 23 1.85 16.17 -0.10
C GLY A 23 3.27 15.60 -0.19
N PRO A 24 3.90 15.15 0.92
CA PRO A 24 5.27 14.64 0.90
C PRO A 24 5.49 13.46 -0.07
N PHE A 25 4.46 12.67 -0.35
CA PHE A 25 4.53 11.55 -1.30
C PHE A 25 4.32 12.02 -2.74
N ALA A 26 3.38 12.93 -2.95
CA ALA A 26 3.10 13.48 -4.28
C ALA A 26 4.29 14.28 -4.84
N ASP A 27 5.00 14.99 -3.96
CA ASP A 27 6.15 15.83 -4.30
C ASP A 27 7.50 15.10 -4.21
N ALA A 28 7.50 13.81 -3.85
CA ALA A 28 8.71 13.02 -3.70
C ALA A 28 9.47 12.85 -5.04
N PRO A 29 10.82 12.78 -5.00
CA PRO A 29 11.61 12.55 -6.19
C PRO A 29 11.30 11.17 -6.79
N LYS A 30 11.09 11.14 -8.11
CA LYS A 30 10.71 9.91 -8.87
C LYS A 30 11.90 9.24 -9.56
N ASP A 31 13.08 9.78 -9.35
CA ASP A 31 14.33 9.39 -10.04
C ASP A 31 15.49 9.14 -9.06
N ASP A 32 15.19 8.82 -7.79
CA ASP A 32 16.22 8.51 -6.81
C ASP A 32 16.96 7.23 -7.24
N PRO A 33 18.27 7.31 -7.57
CA PRO A 33 19.01 6.18 -8.13
C PRO A 33 19.13 4.97 -7.19
N ARG A 34 18.91 5.17 -5.90
CA ARG A 34 18.91 4.07 -4.91
C ARG A 34 17.70 3.15 -5.10
N PHE A 35 16.58 3.71 -5.54
CA PHE A 35 15.26 3.05 -5.59
C PHE A 35 14.70 2.93 -7.01
N LEU A 36 15.25 3.69 -7.95
CA LEU A 36 14.76 3.79 -9.32
C LEU A 36 14.68 2.40 -9.98
N GLY A 37 13.51 2.11 -10.53
CA GLY A 37 13.27 1.00 -11.45
C GLY A 37 13.11 1.49 -12.88
N THR A 38 13.62 0.72 -13.83
CA THR A 38 13.44 0.92 -15.26
C THR A 38 12.66 -0.24 -15.86
N ASP A 39 12.20 -0.12 -17.10
CA ASP A 39 11.51 -1.23 -17.79
C ASP A 39 12.42 -2.46 -17.94
N GLU A 40 13.74 -2.25 -18.06
CA GLU A 40 14.71 -3.33 -18.20
C GLU A 40 15.17 -3.93 -16.86
N ALA A 41 15.15 -3.14 -15.79
CA ALA A 41 15.55 -3.51 -14.44
C ALA A 41 14.57 -2.93 -13.42
N PRO A 42 13.33 -3.48 -13.35
CA PRO A 42 12.30 -2.94 -12.48
C PRO A 42 12.63 -3.17 -11.00
N THR A 43 12.22 -2.22 -10.16
CA THR A 43 12.30 -2.33 -8.71
C THR A 43 10.92 -2.56 -8.10
N ILE A 44 10.83 -3.53 -7.21
CA ILE A 44 9.64 -3.89 -6.45
C ILE A 44 9.89 -3.54 -4.99
N SER A 45 9.13 -2.58 -4.45
CA SER A 45 9.30 -2.15 -3.07
C SER A 45 8.31 -2.82 -2.12
N PHE A 46 8.78 -3.12 -0.93
CA PHE A 46 7.99 -3.59 0.22
C PHE A 46 8.30 -2.72 1.42
N LEU A 47 7.29 -2.41 2.23
CA LEU A 47 7.44 -1.68 3.48
C LEU A 47 6.62 -2.32 4.59
N GLY A 48 7.28 -2.76 5.67
CA GLY A 48 6.61 -3.34 6.82
C GLY A 48 7.59 -3.79 7.91
N ARG A 49 7.07 -4.05 9.10
CA ARG A 49 7.88 -4.70 10.13
C ARG A 49 8.23 -6.12 9.68
N LEU A 50 9.51 -6.43 9.69
CA LEU A 50 10.03 -7.70 9.17
C LEU A 50 9.79 -8.86 10.13
N ASP A 51 9.65 -8.57 11.43
CA ASP A 51 9.39 -9.51 12.53
C ASP A 51 7.90 -9.74 12.81
N GLU A 52 7.01 -9.11 12.05
CA GLU A 52 5.56 -9.32 12.13
C GLU A 52 5.06 -10.19 10.97
N PRO A 53 4.72 -11.49 11.20
CA PRO A 53 4.28 -12.39 10.12
C PRO A 53 3.10 -11.85 9.31
N ARG A 54 2.15 -11.15 9.97
CA ARG A 54 1.00 -10.55 9.29
C ARG A 54 1.35 -9.46 8.28
N LYS A 55 2.58 -8.94 8.27
CA LYS A 55 3.05 -7.99 7.24
C LYS A 55 3.39 -8.67 5.92
N GLY A 56 3.40 -10.00 5.90
CA GLY A 56 3.42 -10.80 4.67
C GLY A 56 4.77 -10.89 3.99
N LEU A 57 5.89 -10.60 4.70
CA LEU A 57 7.22 -10.78 4.11
C LEU A 57 7.44 -12.21 3.60
N ARG A 58 6.85 -13.23 4.27
CA ARG A 58 6.89 -14.62 3.82
C ARG A 58 6.22 -14.80 2.45
N VAL A 59 5.05 -14.20 2.25
CA VAL A 59 4.31 -14.27 0.99
C VAL A 59 5.11 -13.62 -0.16
N LEU A 60 5.78 -12.50 0.13
CA LEU A 60 6.68 -11.87 -0.84
C LEU A 60 7.87 -12.77 -1.15
N ALA A 61 8.50 -13.36 -0.13
CA ALA A 61 9.65 -14.25 -0.30
C ALA A 61 9.31 -15.48 -1.18
N ASP A 62 8.10 -16.02 -1.02
CA ASP A 62 7.59 -17.13 -1.84
C ASP A 62 7.37 -16.73 -3.31
N ALA A 63 7.06 -15.46 -3.57
CA ALA A 63 6.86 -14.94 -4.93
C ALA A 63 8.16 -14.64 -5.68
N ILE A 64 9.24 -14.26 -4.98
CA ILE A 64 10.51 -13.77 -5.55
C ILE A 64 11.09 -14.72 -6.59
N PRO A 65 11.23 -16.05 -6.36
CA PRO A 65 11.84 -16.95 -7.34
C PRO A 65 11.13 -16.90 -8.69
N THR A 66 9.81 -17.01 -8.69
CA THR A 66 8.99 -17.00 -9.92
C THR A 66 9.07 -15.67 -10.66
N VAL A 67 9.11 -14.54 -9.92
CA VAL A 67 9.29 -13.24 -10.55
C VAL A 67 10.66 -13.12 -11.20
N LEU A 68 11.73 -13.55 -10.52
CA LEU A 68 13.11 -13.51 -11.07
C LEU A 68 13.33 -14.48 -12.24
N GLU A 69 12.60 -15.59 -12.33
CA GLU A 69 12.56 -16.45 -13.51
C GLU A 69 12.00 -15.73 -14.74
N SER A 70 10.94 -14.93 -14.55
CA SER A 70 10.25 -14.20 -15.61
C SER A 70 10.86 -12.84 -15.93
N VAL A 71 11.42 -12.18 -14.92
CA VAL A 71 12.04 -10.84 -14.98
C VAL A 71 13.41 -10.88 -14.30
N PRO A 72 14.45 -11.44 -14.94
CA PRO A 72 15.73 -11.75 -14.27
C PRO A 72 16.49 -10.54 -13.73
N ARG A 73 16.20 -9.34 -14.20
CA ARG A 73 16.83 -8.09 -13.73
C ARG A 73 15.99 -7.34 -12.70
N ALA A 74 14.89 -7.91 -12.23
CA ALA A 74 14.07 -7.32 -11.19
C ALA A 74 14.87 -7.24 -9.86
N ARG A 75 14.61 -6.17 -9.10
CA ARG A 75 15.18 -5.96 -7.77
C ARG A 75 14.08 -5.77 -6.76
N PHE A 76 14.21 -6.44 -5.62
CA PHE A 76 13.29 -6.31 -4.49
C PHE A 76 13.92 -5.45 -3.42
N LEU A 77 13.27 -4.34 -3.08
CA LEU A 77 13.69 -3.39 -2.04
C LEU A 77 12.83 -3.63 -0.80
N ILE A 78 13.40 -4.28 0.20
CA ILE A 78 12.69 -4.67 1.43
C ILE A 78 13.06 -3.70 2.53
N ALA A 79 12.14 -2.77 2.84
CA ALA A 79 12.30 -1.78 3.88
C ALA A 79 11.47 -2.11 5.11
N GLY A 80 12.06 -1.89 6.29
CA GLY A 80 11.39 -2.03 7.58
C GLY A 80 12.31 -2.44 8.70
N ARG A 81 11.85 -2.20 9.93
CA ARG A 81 12.53 -2.63 11.15
C ARG A 81 12.14 -4.06 11.50
N GLY A 82 12.92 -4.68 12.39
CA GLY A 82 12.72 -6.04 12.84
C GLY A 82 13.69 -7.01 12.20
N GLN A 83 13.71 -8.22 12.74
CA GLN A 83 14.59 -9.29 12.27
C GLN A 83 13.76 -10.33 11.51
N ALA A 84 14.31 -10.79 10.37
CA ALA A 84 13.74 -11.86 9.57
C ALA A 84 14.89 -12.75 9.08
N GLN A 85 15.65 -13.30 10.04
CA GLN A 85 16.91 -13.98 9.75
C GLN A 85 16.73 -15.16 8.79
N GLU A 86 15.73 -16.01 9.04
CA GLU A 86 15.46 -17.18 8.20
C GLU A 86 15.15 -16.77 6.74
N ILE A 87 14.31 -15.74 6.57
CA ILE A 87 13.96 -15.23 5.23
C ILE A 87 15.18 -14.58 4.55
N ARG A 88 16.02 -13.87 5.31
CA ARG A 88 17.25 -13.27 4.78
C ARG A 88 18.23 -14.35 4.28
N GLU A 89 18.41 -15.41 5.05
CA GLU A 89 19.29 -16.53 4.68
C GLU A 89 18.77 -17.27 3.45
N GLU A 90 17.46 -17.52 3.38
CA GLU A 90 16.81 -18.12 2.22
C GLU A 90 16.99 -17.29 0.95
N LEU A 91 16.78 -15.97 1.06
CA LEU A 91 16.85 -15.06 -0.08
C LEU A 91 18.27 -14.65 -0.46
N ALA A 92 19.28 -14.92 0.38
CA ALA A 92 20.69 -14.59 0.10
C ALA A 92 21.21 -15.19 -1.22
N ARG A 93 20.65 -16.31 -1.69
CA ARG A 93 20.97 -16.93 -2.97
C ARG A 93 20.69 -16.04 -4.19
N PHE A 94 19.82 -15.02 -4.04
CA PHE A 94 19.47 -14.10 -5.12
C PHE A 94 20.39 -12.86 -5.19
N GLY A 95 21.35 -12.75 -4.27
CA GLY A 95 22.35 -11.68 -4.28
C GLY A 95 21.73 -10.29 -4.32
N ASP A 96 22.22 -9.46 -5.25
CA ASP A 96 21.79 -8.05 -5.39
C ASP A 96 20.35 -7.86 -5.89
N SER A 97 19.69 -8.94 -6.31
CA SER A 97 18.27 -8.89 -6.67
C SER A 97 17.36 -8.71 -5.45
N VAL A 98 17.83 -8.95 -4.22
CA VAL A 98 17.07 -8.77 -2.99
C VAL A 98 17.85 -7.94 -1.99
N VAL A 99 17.42 -6.70 -1.80
CA VAL A 99 18.09 -5.72 -0.95
C VAL A 99 17.25 -5.42 0.29
N PHE A 100 17.79 -5.70 1.46
CA PHE A 100 17.19 -5.35 2.74
C PHE A 100 17.71 -3.99 3.20
N LEU A 101 16.87 -2.97 3.17
CA LEU A 101 17.24 -1.59 3.48
C LEU A 101 17.23 -1.28 4.98
N GLY A 102 16.62 -2.16 5.81
CA GLY A 102 16.40 -1.84 7.22
C GLY A 102 15.34 -0.76 7.42
N GLY A 103 15.40 -0.05 8.54
CA GLY A 103 14.50 1.09 8.79
C GLY A 103 14.88 2.27 7.90
N VAL A 104 13.89 2.87 7.24
CA VAL A 104 14.05 4.05 6.37
C VAL A 104 13.46 5.29 7.04
N SER A 105 13.93 6.48 6.69
CA SER A 105 13.32 7.76 7.07
C SER A 105 12.01 7.99 6.32
N ASP A 106 11.21 8.98 6.73
CA ASP A 106 9.98 9.32 6.00
C ASP A 106 10.28 9.87 4.61
N GLU A 107 11.38 10.61 4.44
CA GLU A 107 11.87 11.09 3.15
C GLU A 107 12.30 9.92 2.25
N ASP A 108 13.10 8.98 2.77
CA ASP A 108 13.52 7.80 2.02
C ASP A 108 12.33 6.88 1.67
N LYS A 109 11.34 6.77 2.57
CA LYS A 109 10.09 6.06 2.29
C LYS A 109 9.35 6.69 1.12
N ALA A 110 9.20 8.01 1.11
CA ALA A 110 8.51 8.73 0.04
C ALA A 110 9.27 8.59 -1.29
N ALA A 111 10.60 8.78 -1.29
CA ALA A 111 11.45 8.60 -2.47
C ALA A 111 11.41 7.16 -3.00
N MET A 112 11.46 6.15 -2.12
CA MET A 112 11.36 4.74 -2.49
C MET A 112 10.01 4.42 -3.15
N LEU A 113 8.91 4.90 -2.55
CA LEU A 113 7.59 4.70 -3.14
C LEU A 113 7.48 5.39 -4.50
N ALA A 114 7.99 6.60 -4.66
CA ALA A 114 7.87 7.37 -5.90
C ALA A 114 8.76 6.84 -7.03
N SER A 115 9.93 6.28 -6.71
CA SER A 115 10.93 5.85 -7.70
C SER A 115 10.82 4.37 -8.07
N ALA A 116 10.21 3.53 -7.22
CA ALA A 116 10.05 2.11 -7.52
C ALA A 116 9.05 1.86 -8.66
N SER A 117 9.27 0.79 -9.42
CA SER A 117 8.36 0.37 -10.51
C SER A 117 6.99 -0.07 -9.98
N CYS A 118 6.95 -0.69 -8.79
CA CYS A 118 5.71 -0.98 -8.07
C CYS A 118 5.97 -1.15 -6.57
N TYR A 119 4.91 -0.96 -5.79
CA TYR A 119 4.86 -1.23 -4.36
C TYR A 119 3.97 -2.45 -4.08
N VAL A 120 4.44 -3.36 -3.23
CA VAL A 120 3.74 -4.57 -2.83
C VAL A 120 3.36 -4.51 -1.35
N ALA A 121 2.08 -4.68 -1.07
CA ALA A 121 1.49 -4.76 0.27
C ALA A 121 0.90 -6.17 0.52
N PRO A 122 1.73 -7.16 0.91
CA PRO A 122 1.33 -8.56 0.99
C PRO A 122 0.80 -8.95 2.38
N GLN A 123 0.26 -8.01 3.14
CA GLN A 123 -0.26 -8.26 4.47
C GLN A 123 -1.31 -9.38 4.45
N THR A 124 -1.26 -10.26 5.48
CA THR A 124 -2.14 -11.42 5.57
C THR A 124 -3.34 -11.20 6.50
N GLY A 125 -3.36 -10.09 7.24
CA GLY A 125 -4.48 -9.76 8.14
C GLY A 125 -4.15 -8.63 9.10
N GLY A 126 -5.13 -8.30 9.98
CA GLY A 126 -4.96 -7.30 11.02
C GLY A 126 -4.84 -5.86 10.52
N GLU A 127 -5.23 -5.60 9.28
CA GLU A 127 -5.23 -4.25 8.72
C GLU A 127 -6.65 -3.67 8.73
N SER A 128 -6.75 -2.43 9.19
CA SER A 128 -8.04 -1.73 9.28
C SER A 128 -8.27 -0.73 8.15
N PHE A 129 -7.21 -0.28 7.48
CA PHE A 129 -7.28 0.71 6.42
C PHE A 129 -6.21 0.49 5.34
N GLY A 130 -4.92 0.66 5.67
CA GLY A 130 -3.83 0.58 4.70
C GLY A 130 -3.26 1.95 4.33
N ILE A 131 -2.78 2.68 5.34
CA ILE A 131 -2.17 4.03 5.16
C ILE A 131 -1.11 4.00 4.05
N VAL A 132 -0.25 2.98 4.03
CA VAL A 132 0.84 2.90 3.04
C VAL A 132 0.32 2.72 1.60
N LEU A 133 -0.87 2.15 1.41
CA LEU A 133 -1.49 2.10 0.06
C LEU A 133 -1.81 3.51 -0.43
N VAL A 134 -2.36 4.36 0.45
CA VAL A 134 -2.67 5.76 0.12
C VAL A 134 -1.39 6.55 -0.13
N GLU A 135 -0.34 6.34 0.68
CA GLU A 135 0.98 6.93 0.48
C GLU A 135 1.56 6.55 -0.90
N ALA A 136 1.50 5.26 -1.27
CA ALA A 136 1.96 4.78 -2.57
C ALA A 136 1.12 5.31 -3.74
N MET A 137 -0.22 5.40 -3.56
CA MET A 137 -1.10 6.03 -4.56
C MET A 137 -0.75 7.51 -4.76
N ALA A 138 -0.46 8.24 -3.66
CA ALA A 138 -0.03 9.64 -3.71
C ALA A 138 1.32 9.82 -4.41
N ALA A 139 2.26 8.91 -4.19
CA ALA A 139 3.55 8.89 -4.88
C ALA A 139 3.43 8.59 -6.40
N GLY A 140 2.25 8.13 -6.84
CA GLY A 140 2.02 7.74 -8.23
C GLY A 140 2.60 6.37 -8.58
N THR A 141 2.82 5.51 -7.59
CA THR A 141 3.37 4.17 -7.77
C THR A 141 2.28 3.17 -8.18
N ARG A 142 2.65 2.16 -8.95
CA ARG A 142 1.79 1.01 -9.22
C ARG A 142 1.64 0.19 -7.93
N VAL A 143 0.44 0.09 -7.39
CA VAL A 143 0.16 -0.61 -6.13
C VAL A 143 -0.33 -2.02 -6.39
N ILE A 144 0.26 -2.99 -5.68
CA ILE A 144 -0.18 -4.38 -5.63
C ILE A 144 -0.44 -4.73 -4.17
N ALA A 145 -1.63 -5.24 -3.84
CA ALA A 145 -1.98 -5.60 -2.47
C ALA A 145 -2.74 -6.92 -2.39
N SER A 146 -2.70 -7.56 -1.21
CA SER A 146 -3.57 -8.69 -0.93
C SER A 146 -5.05 -8.26 -0.95
N ASP A 147 -5.96 -9.18 -1.26
CA ASP A 147 -7.41 -8.93 -1.34
C ASP A 147 -8.10 -8.84 0.03
N LEU A 148 -7.35 -8.43 1.07
CA LEU A 148 -7.95 -8.07 2.35
C LEU A 148 -9.03 -7.01 2.14
N LYS A 149 -10.16 -7.16 2.83
CA LYS A 149 -11.30 -6.23 2.69
C LYS A 149 -10.89 -4.76 2.82
N ALA A 150 -10.03 -4.43 3.81
CA ALA A 150 -9.56 -3.06 4.01
C ALA A 150 -8.76 -2.53 2.81
N PHE A 151 -7.93 -3.38 2.20
CA PHE A 151 -7.12 -3.02 1.04
C PHE A 151 -7.96 -2.94 -0.23
N SER A 152 -8.88 -3.90 -0.41
CA SER A 152 -9.84 -3.90 -1.52
C SER A 152 -10.70 -2.62 -1.49
N ASP A 153 -11.17 -2.20 -0.31
CA ASP A 153 -11.95 -0.97 -0.15
C ASP A 153 -11.13 0.29 -0.55
N VAL A 154 -9.87 0.40 -0.10
CA VAL A 154 -8.98 1.52 -0.44
C VAL A 154 -8.63 1.52 -1.92
N LEU A 155 -8.36 0.35 -2.50
CA LEU A 155 -8.01 0.19 -3.91
C LEU A 155 -9.23 0.12 -4.85
N GLY A 156 -10.44 0.38 -4.33
CA GLY A 156 -11.67 0.42 -5.13
C GLY A 156 -11.93 -0.89 -5.87
N GLU A 157 -11.75 -2.02 -5.18
CA GLU A 157 -11.91 -3.37 -5.74
C GLU A 157 -11.01 -3.63 -6.96
N GLY A 158 -9.77 -3.15 -6.91
CA GLY A 158 -8.78 -3.34 -7.96
C GLY A 158 -8.72 -2.22 -9.02
N ARG A 159 -9.55 -1.17 -8.88
CA ARG A 159 -9.55 -0.03 -9.81
C ARG A 159 -8.33 0.86 -9.67
N TYR A 160 -7.81 1.01 -8.44
CA TYR A 160 -6.73 1.94 -8.10
C TYR A 160 -5.38 1.24 -7.85
N GLY A 161 -5.36 -0.09 -7.87
CA GLY A 161 -4.20 -0.94 -7.72
C GLY A 161 -4.57 -2.39 -8.01
N ALA A 162 -3.60 -3.25 -8.25
CA ALA A 162 -3.87 -4.67 -8.51
C ALA A 162 -4.06 -5.43 -7.19
N LEU A 163 -4.95 -6.41 -7.19
CA LEU A 163 -5.21 -7.30 -6.06
C LEU A 163 -4.74 -8.72 -6.38
N PHE A 164 -4.16 -9.39 -5.39
CA PHE A 164 -3.83 -10.81 -5.44
C PHE A 164 -4.50 -11.54 -4.28
N ARG A 165 -4.68 -12.87 -4.40
CA ARG A 165 -5.27 -13.70 -3.34
C ARG A 165 -4.40 -13.67 -2.10
N ASN A 166 -5.01 -13.35 -0.96
CA ASN A 166 -4.32 -13.31 0.32
C ASN A 166 -3.57 -14.62 0.61
N GLU A 167 -2.36 -14.50 1.15
CA GLU A 167 -1.47 -15.61 1.53
C GLU A 167 -1.00 -16.49 0.34
N ASP A 168 -1.21 -16.06 -0.91
CA ASP A 168 -0.83 -16.82 -2.11
C ASP A 168 0.39 -16.17 -2.81
N GLY A 169 1.60 -16.68 -2.51
CA GLY A 169 2.83 -16.20 -3.13
C GLY A 169 2.88 -16.43 -4.66
N GLY A 170 2.25 -17.50 -5.14
CA GLY A 170 2.16 -17.77 -6.58
C GLY A 170 1.28 -16.77 -7.31
N ASP A 171 0.12 -16.43 -6.74
CA ASP A 171 -0.76 -15.39 -7.30
C ASP A 171 -0.11 -14.01 -7.19
N LEU A 172 0.62 -13.72 -6.09
CA LEU A 172 1.40 -12.48 -5.98
C LEU A 172 2.46 -12.38 -7.09
N ALA A 173 3.22 -13.46 -7.35
CA ALA A 173 4.21 -13.48 -8.42
C ALA A 173 3.57 -13.18 -9.78
N ARG A 174 2.46 -13.82 -10.10
CA ARG A 174 1.69 -13.57 -11.32
C ARG A 174 1.28 -12.10 -11.44
N VAL A 175 0.70 -11.54 -10.38
CA VAL A 175 0.22 -10.13 -10.40
C VAL A 175 1.39 -9.15 -10.52
N ILE A 176 2.55 -9.42 -9.91
CA ILE A 176 3.76 -8.59 -10.11
C ILE A 176 4.18 -8.62 -11.57
N ILE A 177 4.31 -9.82 -12.16
CA ILE A 177 4.72 -9.99 -13.57
C ILE A 177 3.74 -9.27 -14.50
N ASP A 178 2.44 -9.50 -14.35
CA ASP A 178 1.40 -8.84 -15.13
C ASP A 178 1.48 -7.31 -15.02
N THR A 179 1.70 -6.78 -13.81
CA THR A 179 1.81 -5.34 -13.56
C THR A 179 3.05 -4.71 -14.22
N LEU A 180 4.15 -5.46 -14.29
CA LEU A 180 5.37 -5.01 -14.94
C LEU A 180 5.28 -5.10 -16.47
N GLN A 181 4.61 -6.11 -17.01
CA GLN A 181 4.50 -6.37 -18.45
C GLN A 181 3.36 -5.60 -19.13
N ASP A 182 2.24 -5.37 -18.45
CA ASP A 182 1.13 -4.55 -18.97
C ASP A 182 1.20 -3.12 -18.41
N ALA A 183 2.12 -2.34 -18.98
CA ALA A 183 2.30 -0.94 -18.60
C ALA A 183 1.03 -0.10 -18.80
N ALA A 184 0.21 -0.41 -19.81
CA ALA A 184 -1.00 0.37 -20.11
C ALA A 184 -2.08 0.17 -19.02
N ALA A 185 -2.37 -1.08 -18.64
CA ALA A 185 -3.32 -1.37 -17.56
C ALA A 185 -2.81 -0.85 -16.21
N ALA A 186 -1.51 -0.98 -15.93
CA ALA A 186 -0.91 -0.47 -14.71
C ALA A 186 -1.00 1.06 -14.64
N GLN A 187 -0.70 1.78 -15.72
CA GLN A 187 -0.80 3.24 -15.80
C GLN A 187 -2.25 3.73 -15.66
N ALA A 188 -3.22 3.01 -16.22
CA ALA A 188 -4.63 3.33 -16.06
C ALA A 188 -5.07 3.29 -14.58
N ARG A 189 -4.58 2.30 -13.81
CA ARG A 189 -4.82 2.23 -12.36
C ARG A 189 -4.19 3.39 -11.60
N VAL A 190 -2.94 3.76 -11.94
CA VAL A 190 -2.25 4.92 -11.34
C VAL A 190 -3.02 6.21 -11.62
N GLN A 191 -3.48 6.42 -12.86
CA GLN A 191 -4.29 7.58 -13.21
C GLN A 191 -5.63 7.61 -12.45
N ALA A 192 -6.31 6.47 -12.33
CA ALA A 192 -7.53 6.37 -11.55
C ALA A 192 -7.30 6.65 -10.06
N ALA A 193 -6.17 6.18 -9.49
CA ALA A 193 -5.76 6.42 -8.11
C ALA A 193 -5.51 7.92 -7.86
N SER A 194 -4.84 8.62 -8.78
CA SER A 194 -4.54 10.05 -8.64
C SER A 194 -5.80 10.94 -8.58
N GLN A 195 -6.92 10.50 -9.17
CA GLN A 195 -8.18 11.23 -9.13
C GLN A 195 -8.89 11.14 -7.77
N VAL A 196 -8.54 10.16 -6.95
CA VAL A 196 -9.26 9.88 -5.70
C VAL A 196 -8.40 10.01 -4.45
N VAL A 197 -7.07 10.02 -4.59
CA VAL A 197 -6.16 9.99 -3.44
C VAL A 197 -6.31 11.22 -2.55
N GLY A 198 -6.63 12.38 -3.12
CA GLY A 198 -6.82 13.64 -2.38
C GLY A 198 -7.93 13.58 -1.33
N ARG A 199 -8.91 12.69 -1.48
CA ARG A 199 -9.97 12.51 -0.46
C ARG A 199 -9.44 11.96 0.87
N TYR A 200 -8.26 11.39 0.88
CA TYR A 200 -7.59 10.89 2.08
C TYR A 200 -6.63 11.91 2.69
N ASP A 201 -6.43 13.07 2.07
CA ASP A 201 -5.63 14.13 2.68
C ASP A 201 -6.28 14.63 3.97
N TRP A 202 -5.44 14.96 4.97
CA TRP A 202 -5.94 15.47 6.24
C TRP A 202 -6.85 16.70 6.10
N SER A 203 -6.65 17.54 5.09
CA SER A 203 -7.54 18.68 4.81
C SER A 203 -8.96 18.22 4.50
N ALA A 204 -9.13 17.29 3.56
CA ALA A 204 -10.42 16.74 3.19
C ALA A 204 -11.08 15.95 4.33
N VAL A 205 -10.30 15.12 5.03
CA VAL A 205 -10.80 14.34 6.17
C VAL A 205 -11.23 15.23 7.33
N THR A 206 -10.55 16.36 7.56
CA THR A 206 -10.90 17.32 8.60
C THR A 206 -12.26 17.98 8.28
N ASP A 207 -12.51 18.34 7.02
CA ASP A 207 -13.80 18.90 6.60
C ASP A 207 -14.93 17.90 6.87
N GLU A 208 -14.77 16.61 6.52
CA GLU A 208 -15.76 15.58 6.84
C GLU A 208 -16.01 15.43 8.35
N VAL A 209 -14.98 15.56 9.19
CA VAL A 209 -15.11 15.52 10.66
C VAL A 209 -15.89 16.73 11.16
N LEU A 210 -15.61 17.93 10.65
CA LEU A 210 -16.32 19.16 11.02
C LEU A 210 -17.80 19.11 10.63
N ASP A 211 -18.12 18.59 9.44
CA ASP A 211 -19.50 18.39 9.00
C ASP A 211 -20.30 17.49 9.97
N VAL A 212 -19.65 16.43 10.49
CA VAL A 212 -20.30 15.55 11.48
C VAL A 212 -20.51 16.27 12.81
N TYR A 213 -19.58 17.11 13.27
CA TYR A 213 -19.78 17.93 14.46
C TYR A 213 -20.94 18.91 14.29
N ASP A 214 -21.05 19.61 13.18
CA ASP A 214 -22.12 20.54 12.89
C ASP A 214 -23.49 19.83 12.85
N MET A 215 -23.53 18.65 12.23
CA MET A 215 -24.73 17.80 12.21
C MET A 215 -25.14 17.38 13.64
N ALA A 216 -24.19 17.00 14.48
CA ALA A 216 -24.46 16.60 15.86
C ALA A 216 -24.98 17.77 16.71
N LEU A 217 -24.39 18.96 16.56
CA LEU A 217 -24.80 20.17 17.27
C LEU A 217 -26.21 20.61 16.85
N SER A 218 -26.53 20.61 15.57
CA SER A 218 -27.87 20.97 15.07
C SER A 218 -28.95 20.03 15.59
N THR A 219 -28.65 18.72 15.66
CA THR A 219 -29.58 17.71 16.18
C THR A 219 -29.79 17.86 17.69
N ALA A 220 -28.74 18.26 18.44
CA ALA A 220 -28.87 18.52 19.88
C ALA A 220 -29.78 19.72 20.19
N HIS A 221 -29.70 20.80 19.43
CA HIS A 221 -30.54 22.00 19.61
C HIS A 221 -32.02 21.71 19.34
N THR A 222 -32.30 20.81 18.40
CA THR A 222 -33.72 20.45 18.07
C THR A 222 -34.39 19.61 19.17
N ARG A 223 -33.63 18.95 20.04
CA ARG A 223 -34.16 18.12 21.14
C ARG A 223 -34.43 18.90 22.44
N VAL A 224 -33.96 20.14 22.55
CA VAL A 224 -34.10 20.99 23.75
C VAL A 224 -35.20 22.02 23.58
N ALA A 225 -35.78 22.19 22.41
CA ALA A 225 -36.91 23.04 22.09
C ALA A 225 -38.24 22.24 22.09
#